data_14a1e2a55f464cd324c4ea0292753681
#
_entry.id   14a1e2a55f464cd324c4ea0292753681
#
_cell.length_a   1.000
_cell.length_b   1.000
_cell.length_c   1.000
_cell.angle_alpha   90.00
_cell.angle_beta   90.00
_cell.angle_gamma   90.00
#
_symmetry.space_group_name_H-M   'P 1'
#
loop_
_entity.id
_entity.type
_entity.pdbx_description
1 polymer ?
#
loop_
_entity_poly.entity_id
_entity_poly.type
_entity_poly.pdbx_seq_one_letter_code
_entity_poly.pdbx_strand_id
1 'polypeptide(L)'
;MRISIYAKFICIYIVAAILSFVFVTEGTSRMIMSHMTTEKADTLYREAALLSSDYAEDYYRSKSASSLETVHSHLNAIATYLNAEIWMIDIDGKVILESGKKLVDPETNTHMMDDFDPTSFGTSYYMTGDFFGEFSEETLSVISPINYNLRVRGYLVIHTEMSALYAEKEEMLNIMYITLAALLLLSLIALLIVGYIIYYPMKKITKAASEYAAGNLTYQVELDTEDEFGHLADSMNLMARELNEMEEYERKFIANISHDFRSPLTSIKGYVEAMMDGTIPVEFQEKYFNIVLFETDRLKKLTEELLTLNSFGSKRGMLDITTFDINAVIKNTAAAFEGRCTERKISIELLFESWQQPVKADMGKIQQVLYNLIDNAIKFSNDNSVIEVETTVKHEKVFVSVKDHGAGIPKESQKKIWERFYKTDTSRGKDKRGTGLGLAIVKEIIQAHEEHINVISTEGVGTEFTFSLPKA
;
A
#
# COMPACT_ATOMS: atom_id res chain seq x y z
N MET A 1 -6.94 20.58 12.09
CA MET A 1 -7.80 19.43 11.73
C MET A 1 -7.29 18.85 10.42
N ARG A 2 -6.82 17.59 10.40
CA ARG A 2 -6.35 16.97 9.13
C ARG A 2 -7.57 16.55 8.33
N ILE A 3 -7.76 17.17 7.17
CA ILE A 3 -8.84 16.83 6.24
C ILE A 3 -8.57 15.43 5.69
N SER A 4 -9.57 14.54 5.69
CA SER A 4 -9.44 13.18 5.16
C SER A 4 -9.13 13.22 3.65
N ILE A 5 -8.42 12.20 3.16
CA ILE A 5 -8.12 12.08 1.72
C ILE A 5 -9.42 12.06 0.90
N TYR A 6 -10.45 11.36 1.39
CA TYR A 6 -11.74 11.29 0.71
C TYR A 6 -12.41 12.66 0.58
N ALA A 7 -12.36 13.49 1.63
CA ALA A 7 -12.90 14.87 1.56
C ALA A 7 -12.13 15.74 0.56
N LYS A 8 -10.81 15.53 0.38
CA LYS A 8 -10.03 16.21 -0.66
C LYS A 8 -10.50 15.81 -2.07
N PHE A 9 -10.78 14.53 -2.31
CA PHE A 9 -11.31 14.07 -3.59
C PHE A 9 -12.70 14.67 -3.88
N ILE A 10 -13.58 14.75 -2.89
CA ILE A 10 -14.89 15.42 -3.05
C ILE A 10 -14.71 16.90 -3.42
N CYS A 11 -13.80 17.62 -2.76
CA CYS A 11 -13.52 19.03 -3.10
C CYS A 11 -13.00 19.18 -4.54
N ILE A 12 -12.08 18.33 -4.97
CA ILE A 12 -11.53 18.32 -6.34
C ILE A 12 -12.66 18.04 -7.34
N TYR A 13 -13.52 17.07 -7.04
CA TYR A 13 -14.67 16.74 -7.88
C TYR A 13 -15.63 17.92 -8.06
N ILE A 14 -15.97 18.61 -6.98
CA ILE A 14 -16.85 19.79 -7.03
C ILE A 14 -16.23 20.90 -7.88
N VAL A 15 -14.93 21.17 -7.70
CA VAL A 15 -14.22 22.18 -8.49
C VAL A 15 -14.22 21.79 -9.98
N ALA A 16 -13.92 20.53 -10.30
CA ALA A 16 -13.95 20.03 -11.69
C ALA A 16 -15.35 20.12 -12.32
N ALA A 17 -16.41 19.81 -11.56
CA ALA A 17 -17.79 19.94 -12.03
C ALA A 17 -18.15 21.38 -12.36
N ILE A 18 -17.79 22.34 -11.50
CA ILE A 18 -18.00 23.76 -11.73
C ILE A 18 -17.24 24.25 -12.99
N LEU A 19 -15.96 23.87 -13.10
CA LEU A 19 -15.14 24.25 -14.25
C LEU A 19 -15.72 23.67 -15.56
N SER A 20 -16.17 22.41 -15.55
CA SER A 20 -16.81 21.78 -16.69
C SER A 20 -18.10 22.49 -17.09
N PHE A 21 -18.92 22.90 -16.13
CA PHE A 21 -20.14 23.65 -16.38
C PHE A 21 -19.83 25.01 -17.02
N VAL A 22 -18.89 25.78 -16.45
CA VAL A 22 -18.46 27.08 -17.00
C VAL A 22 -17.90 26.92 -18.41
N PHE A 23 -17.12 25.89 -18.66
CA PHE A 23 -16.58 25.61 -20.00
C PHE A 23 -17.67 25.34 -21.02
N VAL A 24 -18.69 24.57 -20.69
CA VAL A 24 -19.83 24.31 -21.60
C VAL A 24 -20.63 25.58 -21.83
N THR A 25 -20.95 26.37 -20.79
CA THR A 25 -21.77 27.57 -20.94
C THR A 25 -21.10 28.66 -21.74
N GLU A 26 -19.81 28.93 -21.51
CA GLU A 26 -19.10 30.04 -22.14
C GLU A 26 -18.27 29.61 -23.36
N GLY A 27 -17.43 28.58 -23.17
CA GLY A 27 -16.49 28.16 -24.21
C GLY A 27 -17.19 27.48 -25.38
N THR A 28 -17.99 26.46 -25.10
CA THR A 28 -18.65 25.67 -26.14
C THR A 28 -19.75 26.46 -26.82
N SER A 29 -20.50 27.28 -26.07
CA SER A 29 -21.55 28.13 -26.64
C SER A 29 -20.99 29.08 -27.70
N ARG A 30 -19.85 29.72 -27.46
CA ARG A 30 -19.16 30.58 -28.46
C ARG A 30 -18.67 29.81 -29.68
N MET A 31 -18.12 28.64 -29.47
CA MET A 31 -17.61 27.78 -30.55
C MET A 31 -18.75 27.31 -31.47
N ILE A 32 -19.85 26.86 -30.89
CA ILE A 32 -21.04 26.42 -31.64
C ILE A 32 -21.56 27.59 -32.48
N MET A 33 -21.77 28.75 -31.85
CA MET A 33 -22.31 29.92 -32.56
C MET A 33 -21.43 30.35 -33.72
N SER A 34 -20.13 30.46 -33.50
CA SER A 34 -19.18 30.80 -34.57
C SER A 34 -19.18 29.80 -35.72
N HIS A 35 -19.25 28.50 -35.40
CA HIS A 35 -19.30 27.45 -36.41
C HIS A 35 -20.61 27.50 -37.22
N MET A 36 -21.73 27.59 -36.55
CA MET A 36 -23.06 27.64 -37.18
C MET A 36 -23.20 28.89 -38.07
N THR A 37 -22.75 30.04 -37.60
CA THR A 37 -22.77 31.29 -38.39
C THR A 37 -21.92 31.16 -39.64
N THR A 38 -20.70 30.62 -39.54
CA THR A 38 -19.82 30.44 -40.70
C THR A 38 -20.39 29.44 -41.70
N GLU A 39 -20.88 28.27 -41.23
CA GLU A 39 -21.48 27.24 -42.11
C GLU A 39 -22.74 27.75 -42.83
N LYS A 40 -23.61 28.50 -42.13
CA LYS A 40 -24.78 29.13 -42.73
C LYS A 40 -24.39 30.19 -43.76
N ALA A 41 -23.39 31.03 -43.41
CA ALA A 41 -22.89 32.04 -44.35
C ALA A 41 -22.27 31.43 -45.60
N ASP A 42 -21.47 30.35 -45.48
CA ASP A 42 -20.91 29.62 -46.63
C ASP A 42 -21.99 29.05 -47.54
N THR A 43 -23.05 28.54 -46.94
CA THR A 43 -24.19 27.99 -47.70
C THR A 43 -24.93 29.09 -48.46
N LEU A 44 -25.27 30.20 -47.77
CA LEU A 44 -25.91 31.34 -48.37
C LEU A 44 -25.04 32.03 -49.41
N TYR A 45 -23.71 32.09 -49.22
CA TYR A 45 -22.79 32.65 -50.22
C TYR A 45 -22.77 31.86 -51.52
N ARG A 46 -22.77 30.52 -51.43
CA ARG A 46 -22.84 29.67 -52.64
C ARG A 46 -24.13 29.91 -53.42
N GLU A 47 -25.26 30.03 -52.73
CA GLU A 47 -26.53 30.36 -53.36
C GLU A 47 -26.53 31.80 -53.94
N ALA A 48 -26.01 32.79 -53.18
CA ALA A 48 -25.91 34.16 -53.66
C ALA A 48 -25.04 34.27 -54.94
N ALA A 49 -23.91 33.52 -54.97
CA ALA A 49 -23.04 33.50 -56.15
C ALA A 49 -23.71 32.88 -57.36
N LEU A 50 -24.47 31.79 -57.21
CA LEU A 50 -25.22 31.18 -58.28
C LEU A 50 -26.35 32.12 -58.81
N LEU A 51 -27.11 32.72 -57.91
CA LEU A 51 -28.16 33.67 -58.26
C LEU A 51 -27.61 34.92 -58.95
N SER A 52 -26.45 35.40 -58.51
CA SER A 52 -25.76 36.54 -59.10
C SER A 52 -25.36 36.26 -60.55
N SER A 53 -24.80 35.04 -60.82
CA SER A 53 -24.35 34.67 -62.16
C SER A 53 -25.47 34.28 -63.11
N ASP A 54 -26.45 33.52 -62.60
CA ASP A 54 -27.46 32.89 -63.50
C ASP A 54 -28.66 33.80 -63.81
N TYR A 55 -29.04 34.64 -62.84
CA TYR A 55 -30.26 35.45 -62.97
C TYR A 55 -30.03 36.96 -62.91
N ALA A 56 -29.22 37.44 -61.95
CA ALA A 56 -29.10 38.89 -61.79
C ALA A 56 -28.29 39.56 -62.91
N GLU A 57 -27.32 38.84 -63.53
CA GLU A 57 -26.59 39.33 -64.73
C GLU A 57 -27.52 39.62 -65.91
N ASP A 58 -28.58 38.81 -66.12
CA ASP A 58 -29.48 38.96 -67.21
C ASP A 58 -30.25 40.27 -67.15
N TYR A 59 -30.57 40.79 -65.98
CA TYR A 59 -31.12 42.11 -65.78
C TYR A 59 -30.22 43.21 -66.35
N TYR A 60 -28.88 43.15 -66.02
CA TYR A 60 -27.93 44.16 -66.49
C TYR A 60 -27.68 44.04 -68.00
N ARG A 61 -27.93 42.87 -68.60
CA ARG A 61 -27.77 42.65 -70.04
C ARG A 61 -28.92 43.33 -70.81
N SER A 62 -30.19 43.23 -70.40
CA SER A 62 -31.34 43.69 -71.15
C SER A 62 -31.93 44.99 -70.62
N LYS A 63 -31.83 45.30 -69.34
CA LYS A 63 -32.43 46.40 -68.59
C LYS A 63 -33.92 46.56 -68.89
N SER A 64 -34.66 45.44 -69.12
CA SER A 64 -36.07 45.45 -69.46
C SER A 64 -36.94 45.12 -68.24
N ALA A 65 -38.18 45.66 -68.18
CA ALA A 65 -39.13 45.38 -67.11
C ALA A 65 -39.48 43.88 -67.04
N SER A 66 -39.57 43.20 -68.21
CA SER A 66 -39.81 41.76 -68.24
C SER A 66 -38.69 40.90 -67.72
N SER A 67 -37.42 41.32 -67.91
CA SER A 67 -36.26 40.67 -67.33
C SER A 67 -36.27 40.82 -65.79
N LEU A 68 -36.57 41.99 -65.26
CA LEU A 68 -36.67 42.25 -63.85
C LEU A 68 -37.76 41.43 -63.16
N GLU A 69 -38.95 41.28 -63.83
CA GLU A 69 -40.04 40.46 -63.33
C GLU A 69 -39.69 38.98 -63.27
N THR A 70 -38.92 38.48 -64.25
CA THR A 70 -38.41 37.10 -64.24
C THR A 70 -37.41 36.90 -63.09
N VAL A 71 -36.44 37.80 -62.94
CA VAL A 71 -35.46 37.73 -61.82
C VAL A 71 -36.18 37.81 -60.49
N HIS A 72 -37.13 38.73 -60.30
CA HIS A 72 -37.91 38.86 -59.07
C HIS A 72 -38.68 37.56 -58.74
N SER A 73 -39.29 36.92 -59.69
CA SER A 73 -40.01 35.66 -59.50
C SER A 73 -39.10 34.54 -59.04
N HIS A 74 -37.90 34.42 -59.66
CA HIS A 74 -36.92 33.42 -59.23
C HIS A 74 -36.33 33.72 -57.81
N LEU A 75 -35.94 34.97 -57.53
CA LEU A 75 -35.43 35.33 -56.19
C LEU A 75 -36.48 35.11 -55.10
N ASN A 76 -37.79 35.40 -55.37
CA ASN A 76 -38.89 35.13 -54.42
C ASN A 76 -39.01 33.63 -54.12
N ALA A 77 -38.94 32.78 -55.16
CA ALA A 77 -39.05 31.34 -54.95
C ALA A 77 -37.93 30.82 -54.08
N ILE A 78 -36.69 31.26 -54.32
CA ILE A 78 -35.51 30.86 -53.57
C ILE A 78 -35.47 31.49 -52.17
N ALA A 79 -35.91 32.75 -52.03
CA ALA A 79 -36.04 33.40 -50.73
C ALA A 79 -37.03 32.63 -49.85
N THR A 80 -38.12 32.18 -50.37
CA THR A 80 -39.12 31.34 -49.67
C THR A 80 -38.51 29.99 -49.27
N TYR A 81 -37.78 29.34 -50.17
CA TYR A 81 -37.11 28.07 -49.88
C TYR A 81 -36.03 28.19 -48.80
N LEU A 82 -35.19 29.24 -48.83
CA LEU A 82 -34.12 29.50 -47.87
C LEU A 82 -34.63 30.09 -46.57
N ASN A 83 -35.90 30.48 -46.47
CA ASN A 83 -36.47 31.29 -45.40
C ASN A 83 -35.57 32.51 -45.12
N ALA A 84 -35.31 33.28 -46.18
CA ALA A 84 -34.39 34.40 -46.19
C ALA A 84 -34.97 35.54 -47.05
N GLU A 85 -34.46 36.74 -46.82
CA GLU A 85 -34.77 37.88 -47.75
C GLU A 85 -33.59 38.04 -48.73
N ILE A 86 -33.86 38.29 -49.99
CA ILE A 86 -32.87 38.45 -51.04
C ILE A 86 -33.03 39.83 -51.65
N TRP A 87 -32.01 40.65 -51.58
CA TRP A 87 -31.93 41.96 -52.10
C TRP A 87 -30.95 42.07 -53.27
N MET A 88 -31.31 42.83 -54.30
CA MET A 88 -30.42 43.25 -55.34
C MET A 88 -30.15 44.74 -55.21
N ILE A 89 -28.89 45.13 -55.00
CA ILE A 89 -28.49 46.50 -54.69
C ILE A 89 -27.48 46.93 -55.74
N ASP A 90 -27.61 48.19 -56.26
CA ASP A 90 -26.59 48.73 -57.18
C ASP A 90 -25.30 49.17 -56.40
N ILE A 91 -24.33 49.67 -57.20
CA ILE A 91 -23.01 50.12 -56.64
C ILE A 91 -23.14 51.37 -55.77
N ASP A 92 -24.23 52.13 -55.89
CA ASP A 92 -24.47 53.39 -55.19
C ASP A 92 -25.38 53.17 -53.96
N GLY A 93 -25.78 51.93 -53.63
CA GLY A 93 -26.59 51.59 -52.46
C GLY A 93 -28.13 51.66 -52.76
N LYS A 94 -28.51 51.82 -54.01
CA LYS A 94 -29.93 51.80 -54.37
C LYS A 94 -30.45 50.38 -54.47
N VAL A 95 -31.50 50.07 -53.71
CA VAL A 95 -32.14 48.76 -53.73
C VAL A 95 -32.98 48.65 -54.98
N ILE A 96 -32.56 47.78 -55.91
CA ILE A 96 -33.25 47.55 -57.19
C ILE A 96 -34.45 46.61 -57.00
N LEU A 97 -34.28 45.59 -56.16
CA LEU A 97 -35.27 44.54 -55.97
C LEU A 97 -35.15 43.99 -54.56
N GLU A 98 -36.26 43.74 -53.91
CA GLU A 98 -36.41 43.04 -52.65
C GLU A 98 -37.33 41.83 -52.81
N SER A 99 -36.92 40.65 -52.39
CA SER A 99 -37.82 39.51 -52.35
C SER A 99 -38.95 39.76 -51.33
N GLY A 100 -40.11 39.16 -51.56
CA GLY A 100 -41.27 39.32 -50.67
C GLY A 100 -42.05 40.64 -50.80
N LYS A 101 -41.47 41.68 -51.42
CA LYS A 101 -42.14 42.92 -51.70
C LYS A 101 -42.61 42.93 -53.13
N LYS A 102 -43.69 43.76 -53.42
CA LYS A 102 -44.15 43.95 -54.79
C LYS A 102 -43.07 44.62 -55.62
N LEU A 103 -42.92 44.18 -56.86
CA LEU A 103 -41.98 44.76 -57.78
C LEU A 103 -42.36 46.25 -58.00
N VAL A 104 -41.46 47.15 -57.76
CA VAL A 104 -41.56 48.56 -58.03
C VAL A 104 -40.65 48.88 -59.22
N ASP A 105 -41.04 49.76 -60.09
CA ASP A 105 -40.22 50.18 -61.22
C ASP A 105 -38.92 50.82 -60.67
N PRO A 106 -37.71 50.33 -61.06
CA PRO A 106 -36.47 50.84 -60.60
C PRO A 106 -36.24 52.34 -60.72
N GLU A 107 -36.93 52.98 -61.72
CA GLU A 107 -36.84 54.44 -61.91
C GLU A 107 -37.66 55.20 -60.87
N THR A 108 -38.71 54.60 -60.30
CA THR A 108 -39.57 55.18 -59.29
C THR A 108 -39.26 54.72 -57.87
N ASN A 109 -38.45 53.69 -57.74
CA ASN A 109 -38.05 53.20 -56.44
C ASN A 109 -37.08 54.20 -55.76
N THR A 110 -37.45 54.66 -54.56
CA THR A 110 -36.69 55.62 -53.75
C THR A 110 -35.95 54.99 -52.59
N HIS A 111 -36.03 53.64 -52.49
CA HIS A 111 -35.31 52.96 -51.42
C HIS A 111 -33.79 53.00 -51.65
N MET A 112 -33.12 53.88 -50.98
CA MET A 112 -31.67 54.10 -51.05
C MET A 112 -31.07 53.96 -49.63
N MET A 113 -29.99 53.18 -49.52
CA MET A 113 -29.23 52.99 -48.31
C MET A 113 -28.10 54.00 -48.28
N ASP A 114 -28.24 55.04 -47.49
CA ASP A 114 -27.28 56.18 -47.50
C ASP A 114 -25.88 55.79 -46.97
N ASP A 115 -25.81 54.77 -46.10
CA ASP A 115 -24.55 54.28 -45.46
C ASP A 115 -24.04 52.98 -46.10
N PHE A 116 -24.57 52.53 -47.22
CA PHE A 116 -24.14 51.29 -47.87
C PHE A 116 -22.71 51.36 -48.34
N ASP A 117 -21.83 50.58 -47.65
CA ASP A 117 -20.43 50.41 -48.03
C ASP A 117 -20.05 48.94 -48.15
N PRO A 118 -19.93 48.36 -49.36
CA PRO A 118 -19.52 46.97 -49.51
C PRO A 118 -18.14 46.66 -48.96
N THR A 119 -17.27 47.67 -48.70
CA THR A 119 -15.97 47.47 -48.09
C THR A 119 -16.04 47.15 -46.58
N SER A 120 -17.17 47.46 -45.94
CA SER A 120 -17.43 47.16 -44.55
C SER A 120 -17.49 45.64 -44.25
N PHE A 121 -17.71 44.81 -45.27
CA PHE A 121 -17.57 43.34 -45.17
C PHE A 121 -16.09 42.90 -45.01
N GLY A 122 -15.14 43.77 -45.27
CA GLY A 122 -13.70 43.53 -45.15
C GLY A 122 -13.25 42.40 -46.09
N THR A 123 -12.63 41.37 -45.50
CA THR A 123 -12.21 40.15 -46.19
C THR A 123 -13.28 39.04 -46.13
N SER A 124 -14.37 39.27 -45.39
CA SER A 124 -15.46 38.34 -45.24
C SER A 124 -16.53 38.61 -46.31
N TYR A 125 -17.28 37.61 -46.71
CA TYR A 125 -18.44 37.72 -47.61
C TYR A 125 -19.74 37.80 -46.82
N TYR A 126 -19.69 37.94 -45.50
CA TYR A 126 -20.85 38.10 -44.66
C TYR A 126 -20.57 39.08 -43.50
N MET A 127 -21.65 39.60 -42.94
CA MET A 127 -21.70 40.38 -41.72
C MET A 127 -22.89 39.96 -40.85
N THR A 128 -22.79 40.18 -39.54
CA THR A 128 -23.90 40.03 -38.60
C THR A 128 -24.23 41.39 -38.00
N GLY A 129 -25.50 41.70 -37.85
CA GLY A 129 -25.96 42.96 -37.29
C GLY A 129 -27.25 43.43 -37.93
N ASP A 130 -27.46 44.75 -37.93
CA ASP A 130 -28.67 45.42 -38.44
C ASP A 130 -28.63 45.77 -39.96
N PHE A 131 -27.58 45.34 -40.63
CA PHE A 131 -27.31 45.61 -42.05
C PHE A 131 -27.57 47.10 -42.41
N PHE A 132 -26.69 47.97 -41.96
CA PHE A 132 -26.75 49.41 -42.17
C PHE A 132 -28.03 50.06 -41.62
N GLY A 133 -28.63 49.52 -40.55
CA GLY A 133 -29.82 50.04 -39.91
C GLY A 133 -31.14 49.66 -40.58
N GLU A 134 -31.13 48.79 -41.60
CA GLU A 134 -32.34 48.37 -42.32
C GLU A 134 -33.16 47.35 -41.56
N PHE A 135 -32.55 46.54 -40.72
CA PHE A 135 -33.25 45.53 -39.91
C PHE A 135 -33.28 45.93 -38.45
N SER A 136 -34.43 45.70 -37.82
CA SER A 136 -34.59 45.92 -36.37
C SER A 136 -34.05 44.80 -35.53
N GLU A 137 -33.86 43.60 -36.11
CA GLU A 137 -33.32 42.40 -35.46
C GLU A 137 -31.95 42.04 -36.04
N GLU A 138 -31.15 41.38 -35.27
CA GLU A 138 -29.85 40.92 -35.71
C GLU A 138 -29.98 39.91 -36.86
N THR A 139 -29.31 40.19 -37.94
CA THR A 139 -29.43 39.48 -39.22
C THR A 139 -28.05 39.02 -39.69
N LEU A 140 -27.96 37.83 -40.25
CA LEU A 140 -26.80 37.38 -41.01
C LEU A 140 -27.00 37.79 -42.44
N SER A 141 -26.18 38.69 -42.94
CA SER A 141 -26.21 39.24 -44.29
C SER A 141 -25.01 38.76 -45.11
N VAL A 142 -25.27 38.10 -46.22
CA VAL A 142 -24.23 37.52 -47.10
C VAL A 142 -24.26 38.20 -48.45
N ILE A 143 -23.10 38.74 -48.89
CA ILE A 143 -22.99 39.55 -50.10
C ILE A 143 -22.23 38.81 -51.23
N SER A 144 -22.77 38.89 -52.45
CA SER A 144 -22.10 38.39 -53.66
C SER A 144 -22.16 39.44 -54.76
N PRO A 145 -21.01 39.77 -55.40
CA PRO A 145 -20.99 40.77 -56.47
C PRO A 145 -21.67 40.28 -57.77
N ILE A 146 -22.43 41.14 -58.40
CA ILE A 146 -23.01 40.91 -59.71
C ILE A 146 -22.09 41.52 -60.79
N ASN A 147 -21.47 40.63 -61.56
CA ASN A 147 -20.47 41.02 -62.53
C ASN A 147 -21.08 41.07 -63.97
N TYR A 148 -20.93 42.20 -64.66
CA TYR A 148 -21.30 42.32 -66.05
C TYR A 148 -20.23 43.13 -66.83
N ASN A 149 -19.77 42.59 -67.95
CA ASN A 149 -18.70 43.17 -68.74
C ASN A 149 -17.44 43.47 -67.98
N LEU A 150 -16.97 42.49 -67.15
CA LEU A 150 -15.78 42.56 -66.32
C LEU A 150 -15.79 43.68 -65.25
N ARG A 151 -16.96 44.18 -64.90
CA ARG A 151 -17.16 45.19 -63.85
C ARG A 151 -18.25 44.77 -62.90
N VAL A 152 -18.07 45.06 -61.61
CA VAL A 152 -19.14 44.95 -60.63
C VAL A 152 -20.20 45.99 -60.97
N ARG A 153 -21.44 45.58 -61.10
CA ARG A 153 -22.61 46.41 -61.39
C ARG A 153 -23.57 46.57 -60.23
N GLY A 154 -23.44 45.71 -59.26
CA GLY A 154 -24.26 45.69 -58.07
C GLY A 154 -23.90 44.49 -57.21
N TYR A 155 -24.74 44.26 -56.25
CA TYR A 155 -24.56 43.18 -55.24
C TYR A 155 -25.86 42.46 -55.05
N LEU A 156 -25.79 41.14 -54.90
CA LEU A 156 -26.87 40.33 -54.40
C LEU A 156 -26.62 40.04 -52.93
N VAL A 157 -27.55 40.34 -52.06
CA VAL A 157 -27.42 40.13 -50.63
C VAL A 157 -28.55 39.22 -50.17
N ILE A 158 -28.18 38.20 -49.40
CA ILE A 158 -29.13 37.28 -48.76
C ILE A 158 -29.10 37.54 -47.26
N HIS A 159 -30.23 37.84 -46.69
CA HIS A 159 -30.45 38.12 -45.29
C HIS A 159 -31.23 37.01 -44.63
N THR A 160 -30.74 36.53 -43.47
CA THR A 160 -31.46 35.57 -42.62
C THR A 160 -31.41 36.01 -41.18
N GLU A 161 -32.49 35.87 -40.45
CA GLU A 161 -32.55 36.25 -39.05
C GLU A 161 -31.62 35.36 -38.22
N MET A 162 -30.88 35.96 -37.28
CA MET A 162 -30.05 35.24 -36.33
C MET A 162 -30.87 34.51 -35.26
N SER A 163 -32.14 34.85 -35.09
CA SER A 163 -33.08 34.24 -34.15
C SER A 163 -33.18 32.71 -34.33
N ALA A 164 -33.23 32.24 -35.60
CA ALA A 164 -33.25 30.81 -35.92
C ALA A 164 -31.96 30.09 -35.49
N LEU A 165 -30.77 30.71 -35.73
CA LEU A 165 -29.48 30.15 -35.32
C LEU A 165 -29.36 30.13 -33.80
N TYR A 166 -29.88 31.13 -33.09
CA TYR A 166 -29.91 31.12 -31.64
C TYR A 166 -30.80 30.00 -31.10
N ALA A 167 -31.94 29.72 -31.68
CA ALA A 167 -32.83 28.62 -31.30
C ALA A 167 -32.13 27.26 -31.48
N GLU A 168 -31.49 27.02 -32.65
CA GLU A 168 -30.75 25.80 -32.92
C GLU A 168 -29.57 25.62 -31.93
N LYS A 169 -28.83 26.71 -31.62
CA LYS A 169 -27.77 26.70 -30.61
C LYS A 169 -28.30 26.30 -29.26
N GLU A 170 -29.45 26.85 -28.81
CA GLU A 170 -30.03 26.52 -27.50
C GLU A 170 -30.43 25.04 -27.42
N GLU A 171 -30.97 24.47 -28.52
CA GLU A 171 -31.26 23.04 -28.58
C GLU A 171 -30.02 22.18 -28.45
N MET A 172 -28.95 22.53 -29.17
CA MET A 172 -27.64 21.83 -29.03
C MET A 172 -27.07 21.94 -27.63
N LEU A 173 -27.12 23.12 -27.01
CA LEU A 173 -26.67 23.33 -25.64
C LEU A 173 -27.47 22.52 -24.63
N ASN A 174 -28.79 22.39 -24.80
CA ASN A 174 -29.61 21.57 -23.92
C ASN A 174 -29.21 20.09 -23.97
N ILE A 175 -28.90 19.54 -25.13
CA ILE A 175 -28.37 18.18 -25.26
C ILE A 175 -27.04 18.05 -24.52
N MET A 176 -26.16 19.05 -24.66
CA MET A 176 -24.87 19.06 -23.97
C MET A 176 -25.02 19.14 -22.44
N TYR A 177 -25.98 19.95 -21.94
CA TYR A 177 -26.24 20.02 -20.49
C TYR A 177 -26.76 18.69 -19.94
N ILE A 178 -27.65 18.01 -20.67
CA ILE A 178 -28.15 16.70 -20.26
C ILE A 178 -27.03 15.67 -20.24
N THR A 179 -26.17 15.65 -21.28
CA THR A 179 -25.03 14.74 -21.33
C THR A 179 -24.00 15.03 -20.23
N LEU A 180 -23.71 16.30 -19.96
CA LEU A 180 -22.84 16.71 -18.86
C LEU A 180 -23.41 16.29 -17.51
N ALA A 181 -24.69 16.50 -17.26
CA ALA A 181 -25.36 16.10 -16.03
C ALA A 181 -25.30 14.57 -15.83
N ALA A 182 -25.53 13.79 -16.90
CA ALA A 182 -25.42 12.32 -16.85
C ALA A 182 -23.99 11.85 -16.53
N LEU A 183 -22.97 12.46 -17.14
CA LEU A 183 -21.57 12.17 -16.87
C LEU A 183 -21.16 12.53 -15.45
N LEU A 184 -21.61 13.68 -14.94
CA LEU A 184 -21.36 14.08 -13.56
C LEU A 184 -22.03 13.13 -12.56
N LEU A 185 -23.27 12.70 -12.85
CA LEU A 185 -23.93 11.71 -12.01
C LEU A 185 -23.20 10.36 -11.99
N LEU A 186 -22.78 9.88 -13.16
CA LEU A 186 -22.02 8.63 -13.27
C LEU A 186 -20.69 8.71 -12.52
N SER A 187 -19.98 9.82 -12.68
CA SER A 187 -18.70 10.03 -11.97
C SER A 187 -18.88 10.19 -10.47
N LEU A 188 -19.98 10.74 -10.00
CA LEU A 188 -20.33 10.79 -8.57
C LEU A 188 -20.55 9.39 -8.01
N ILE A 189 -21.29 8.54 -8.73
CA ILE A 189 -21.50 7.14 -8.35
C ILE A 189 -20.15 6.41 -8.25
N ALA A 190 -19.28 6.58 -9.26
CA ALA A 190 -17.93 6.00 -9.24
C ALA A 190 -17.11 6.47 -8.03
N LEU A 191 -17.19 7.76 -7.68
CA LEU A 191 -16.50 8.31 -6.49
C LEU A 191 -17.01 7.67 -5.19
N LEU A 192 -18.31 7.42 -5.06
CA LEU A 192 -18.89 6.76 -3.89
C LEU A 192 -18.44 5.29 -3.79
N ILE A 193 -18.39 4.58 -4.92
CA ILE A 193 -17.89 3.19 -4.99
C ILE A 193 -16.43 3.12 -4.58
N VAL A 194 -15.57 4.01 -5.10
CA VAL A 194 -14.15 4.11 -4.70
C VAL A 194 -14.02 4.43 -3.21
N GLY A 195 -14.87 5.30 -2.67
CA GLY A 195 -14.93 5.59 -1.25
C GLY A 195 -15.23 4.36 -0.40
N TYR A 196 -16.14 3.51 -0.84
CA TYR A 196 -16.48 2.27 -0.14
C TYR A 196 -15.38 1.21 -0.26
N ILE A 197 -14.86 0.98 -1.46
CA ILE A 197 -13.88 -0.09 -1.74
C ILE A 197 -12.49 0.24 -1.18
N ILE A 198 -12.05 1.50 -1.25
CA ILE A 198 -10.68 1.89 -0.88
C ILE A 198 -10.62 2.59 0.48
N TYR A 199 -11.41 3.63 0.68
CA TYR A 199 -11.30 4.47 1.88
C TYR A 199 -11.73 3.75 3.15
N TYR A 200 -12.78 2.94 3.10
CA TYR A 200 -13.30 2.24 4.28
C TYR A 200 -12.30 1.19 4.82
N PRO A 201 -11.74 0.27 4.00
CA PRO A 201 -10.70 -0.65 4.46
C PRO A 201 -9.44 0.07 4.95
N MET A 202 -8.98 1.08 4.23
CA MET A 202 -7.82 1.89 4.62
C MET A 202 -7.99 2.54 5.99
N LYS A 203 -9.19 3.03 6.31
CA LYS A 203 -9.51 3.61 7.62
C LYS A 203 -9.42 2.56 8.73
N LYS A 204 -9.92 1.33 8.49
CA LYS A 204 -9.82 0.22 9.46
C LYS A 204 -8.36 -0.16 9.73
N ILE A 205 -7.56 -0.31 8.68
CA ILE A 205 -6.13 -0.63 8.76
C ILE A 205 -5.36 0.47 9.53
N THR A 206 -5.62 1.74 9.20
CA THR A 206 -5.00 2.87 9.90
C THR A 206 -5.35 2.91 11.38
N LYS A 207 -6.60 2.56 11.72
CA LYS A 207 -7.03 2.45 13.12
C LYS A 207 -6.26 1.34 13.84
N ALA A 208 -6.14 0.16 13.23
CA ALA A 208 -5.39 -0.95 13.81
C ALA A 208 -3.92 -0.59 14.04
N ALA A 209 -3.27 0.04 13.05
CA ALA A 209 -1.90 0.51 13.22
C ALA A 209 -1.75 1.50 14.40
N SER A 210 -2.76 2.34 14.64
CA SER A 210 -2.78 3.26 15.78
C SER A 210 -2.99 2.53 17.10
N GLU A 211 -3.83 1.50 17.14
CA GLU A 211 -4.03 0.63 18.31
C GLU A 211 -2.74 -0.11 18.66
N TYR A 212 -2.07 -0.70 17.66
CA TYR A 212 -0.79 -1.38 17.85
C TYR A 212 0.31 -0.44 18.35
N ALA A 213 0.39 0.77 17.80
CA ALA A 213 1.32 1.79 18.26
C ALA A 213 1.03 2.27 19.70
N ALA A 214 -0.21 2.17 20.16
CA ALA A 214 -0.61 2.45 21.54
C ALA A 214 -0.39 1.27 22.50
N GLY A 215 0.13 0.12 22.00
CA GLY A 215 0.37 -1.09 22.80
C GLY A 215 -0.83 -2.04 22.87
N ASN A 216 -1.93 -1.76 22.17
CA ASN A 216 -3.08 -2.67 22.12
C ASN A 216 -2.89 -3.72 21.01
N LEU A 217 -2.02 -4.69 21.26
CA LEU A 217 -1.70 -5.77 20.31
C LEU A 217 -2.80 -6.84 20.19
N THR A 218 -3.83 -6.79 21.05
CA THR A 218 -4.98 -7.71 20.99
C THR A 218 -6.06 -7.25 20.02
N TYR A 219 -5.99 -6.00 19.52
CA TYR A 219 -6.91 -5.49 18.53
C TYR A 219 -6.75 -6.27 17.21
N GLN A 220 -7.86 -6.69 16.60
CA GLN A 220 -7.85 -7.38 15.31
C GLN A 220 -8.56 -6.55 14.24
N VAL A 221 -7.97 -6.52 13.04
CA VAL A 221 -8.59 -5.94 11.86
C VAL A 221 -9.48 -6.98 11.22
N GLU A 222 -10.79 -6.75 11.26
CA GLU A 222 -11.75 -7.60 10.56
C GLU A 222 -12.12 -6.94 9.23
N LEU A 223 -11.57 -7.45 8.13
CA LEU A 223 -11.92 -7.12 6.77
C LEU A 223 -12.37 -8.40 6.06
N ASP A 224 -13.58 -8.36 5.53
CA ASP A 224 -14.16 -9.46 4.76
C ASP A 224 -13.94 -9.18 3.25
N THR A 225 -12.66 -9.16 2.84
CA THR A 225 -12.25 -8.95 1.45
C THR A 225 -11.11 -9.91 1.12
N GLU A 226 -11.12 -10.47 -0.08
CA GLU A 226 -10.05 -11.37 -0.60
C GLU A 226 -9.03 -10.62 -1.47
N ASP A 227 -8.98 -9.29 -1.35
CA ASP A 227 -8.08 -8.40 -2.07
C ASP A 227 -6.80 -8.07 -1.27
N GLU A 228 -6.00 -7.12 -1.77
CA GLU A 228 -4.76 -6.67 -1.14
C GLU A 228 -4.98 -6.09 0.27
N PHE A 229 -6.16 -5.54 0.54
CA PHE A 229 -6.51 -5.03 1.87
C PHE A 229 -6.78 -6.16 2.86
N GLY A 230 -7.42 -7.25 2.42
CA GLY A 230 -7.60 -8.47 3.20
C GLY A 230 -6.25 -9.08 3.58
N HIS A 231 -5.36 -9.28 2.60
CA HIS A 231 -4.00 -9.79 2.83
C HIS A 231 -3.17 -8.89 3.76
N LEU A 232 -3.32 -7.57 3.64
CA LEU A 232 -2.64 -6.63 4.53
C LEU A 232 -3.18 -6.72 5.97
N ALA A 233 -4.49 -6.85 6.13
CA ALA A 233 -5.13 -7.02 7.43
C ALA A 233 -4.65 -8.30 8.13
N ASP A 234 -4.59 -9.42 7.41
CA ASP A 234 -4.10 -10.70 7.92
C ASP A 234 -2.63 -10.62 8.34
N SER A 235 -1.80 -9.99 7.51
CA SER A 235 -0.38 -9.78 7.82
C SER A 235 -0.18 -8.92 9.07
N MET A 236 -0.99 -7.87 9.23
CA MET A 236 -0.97 -7.02 10.43
C MET A 236 -1.46 -7.78 11.68
N ASN A 237 -2.50 -8.58 11.56
CA ASN A 237 -3.01 -9.41 12.64
C ASN A 237 -1.97 -10.46 13.08
N LEU A 238 -1.28 -11.07 12.12
CA LEU A 238 -0.18 -12.00 12.40
C LEU A 238 0.96 -11.28 13.13
N MET A 239 1.41 -10.13 12.64
CA MET A 239 2.46 -9.32 13.27
C MET A 239 2.10 -8.93 14.71
N ALA A 240 0.85 -8.49 14.93
CA ALA A 240 0.37 -8.12 16.27
C ALA A 240 0.38 -9.32 17.23
N ARG A 241 0.01 -10.51 16.75
CA ARG A 241 0.06 -11.74 17.53
C ARG A 241 1.49 -12.11 17.93
N GLU A 242 2.42 -12.09 16.98
CA GLU A 242 3.83 -12.38 17.22
C GLU A 242 4.45 -11.39 18.23
N LEU A 243 4.13 -10.10 18.10
CA LEU A 243 4.57 -9.08 19.06
C LEU A 243 3.99 -9.29 20.46
N ASN A 244 2.72 -9.63 20.56
CA ASN A 244 2.06 -9.91 21.85
C ASN A 244 2.64 -11.15 22.52
N GLU A 245 2.90 -12.21 21.77
CA GLU A 245 3.55 -13.42 22.28
C GLU A 245 4.98 -13.11 22.76
N MET A 246 5.72 -12.27 22.03
CA MET A 246 7.06 -11.84 22.43
C MET A 246 7.04 -11.00 23.73
N GLU A 247 6.07 -10.06 23.86
CA GLU A 247 5.90 -9.25 25.07
C GLU A 247 5.54 -10.12 26.29
N GLU A 248 4.60 -11.07 26.12
CA GLU A 248 4.27 -12.02 27.18
C GLU A 248 5.48 -12.89 27.58
N TYR A 249 6.25 -13.33 26.60
CA TYR A 249 7.46 -14.10 26.86
C TYR A 249 8.48 -13.29 27.64
N GLU A 250 8.74 -12.04 27.26
CA GLU A 250 9.64 -11.14 27.95
C GLU A 250 9.18 -10.85 29.39
N ARG A 251 7.90 -10.61 29.59
CA ARG A 251 7.30 -10.42 30.93
C ARG A 251 7.49 -11.64 31.83
N LYS A 252 7.23 -12.84 31.33
CA LYS A 252 7.45 -14.10 32.04
C LYS A 252 8.93 -14.29 32.37
N PHE A 253 9.81 -13.97 31.43
CA PHE A 253 11.26 -14.05 31.60
C PHE A 253 11.74 -13.14 32.75
N ILE A 254 11.35 -11.86 32.74
CA ILE A 254 11.71 -10.90 33.81
C ILE A 254 11.16 -11.36 35.18
N ALA A 255 9.92 -11.84 35.21
CA ALA A 255 9.29 -12.32 36.44
C ALA A 255 10.07 -13.53 37.03
N ASN A 256 10.45 -14.49 36.20
CA ASN A 256 11.20 -15.69 36.61
C ASN A 256 12.60 -15.32 37.09
N ILE A 257 13.32 -14.43 36.40
CA ILE A 257 14.63 -13.92 36.86
C ILE A 257 14.46 -13.28 38.23
N SER A 258 13.51 -12.39 38.42
CA SER A 258 13.31 -11.68 39.67
C SER A 258 13.04 -12.65 40.84
N HIS A 259 12.26 -13.72 40.59
CA HIS A 259 12.00 -14.76 41.57
C HIS A 259 13.26 -15.53 41.93
N ASP A 260 14.03 -15.98 40.93
CA ASP A 260 15.21 -16.84 41.13
C ASP A 260 16.42 -16.10 41.75
N PHE A 261 16.46 -14.75 41.63
CA PHE A 261 17.39 -13.91 42.39
C PHE A 261 16.92 -13.65 43.82
N ARG A 262 15.62 -13.40 44.02
CA ARG A 262 15.10 -13.03 45.36
C ARG A 262 15.29 -14.14 46.39
N SER A 263 15.06 -15.40 45.98
CA SER A 263 15.13 -16.55 46.87
C SER A 263 16.53 -16.68 47.54
N PRO A 264 17.66 -16.81 46.80
CA PRO A 264 19.00 -16.92 47.39
C PRO A 264 19.39 -15.67 48.15
N LEU A 265 19.06 -14.46 47.67
CA LEU A 265 19.36 -13.21 48.38
C LEU A 265 18.66 -13.14 49.74
N THR A 266 17.40 -13.59 49.81
CA THR A 266 16.67 -13.66 51.10
C THR A 266 17.31 -14.67 52.06
N SER A 267 17.76 -15.83 51.56
CA SER A 267 18.45 -16.84 52.35
C SER A 267 19.80 -16.31 52.86
N ILE A 268 20.61 -15.73 51.99
CA ILE A 268 21.92 -15.11 52.38
C ILE A 268 21.70 -14.07 53.46
N LYS A 269 20.79 -13.10 53.22
CA LYS A 269 20.47 -12.04 54.18
C LYS A 269 19.99 -12.62 55.51
N GLY A 270 19.05 -13.54 55.52
CA GLY A 270 18.45 -14.11 56.73
C GLY A 270 19.50 -14.88 57.57
N TYR A 271 20.37 -15.68 56.93
CA TYR A 271 21.40 -16.41 57.68
C TYR A 271 22.49 -15.47 58.21
N VAL A 272 22.89 -14.44 57.45
CA VAL A 272 23.86 -13.45 57.94
C VAL A 272 23.27 -12.66 59.12
N GLU A 273 22.02 -12.19 59.03
CA GLU A 273 21.34 -11.50 60.14
C GLU A 273 21.22 -12.38 61.38
N ALA A 274 20.82 -13.66 61.23
CA ALA A 274 20.70 -14.60 62.31
C ALA A 274 22.05 -15.00 62.96
N MET A 275 23.16 -14.93 62.22
CA MET A 275 24.52 -15.07 62.78
C MET A 275 24.94 -13.80 63.51
N MET A 276 24.59 -12.62 63.04
CA MET A 276 24.93 -11.32 63.64
C MET A 276 24.18 -11.06 64.94
N ASP A 277 22.90 -11.41 65.02
CA ASP A 277 22.07 -11.22 66.23
C ASP A 277 22.19 -12.33 67.28
N GLY A 278 23.02 -13.34 67.02
CA GLY A 278 23.28 -14.45 67.93
C GLY A 278 22.21 -15.55 67.94
N THR A 279 21.18 -15.46 67.08
CA THR A 279 20.16 -16.52 66.91
C THR A 279 20.80 -17.83 66.47
N ILE A 280 21.88 -17.76 65.67
CA ILE A 280 22.71 -18.93 65.32
C ILE A 280 23.96 -18.95 66.25
N PRO A 281 24.07 -19.94 67.18
CA PRO A 281 25.21 -20.08 67.98
C PRO A 281 26.51 -20.28 67.21
N VAL A 282 27.65 -19.84 67.78
CA VAL A 282 28.99 -19.87 67.14
C VAL A 282 29.35 -21.25 66.63
N GLU A 283 29.00 -22.30 67.37
CA GLU A 283 29.29 -23.70 67.04
C GLU A 283 28.62 -24.17 65.75
N PHE A 284 27.53 -23.50 65.30
CA PHE A 284 26.79 -23.82 64.06
C PHE A 284 27.08 -22.89 62.94
N GLN A 285 27.77 -21.77 63.11
CA GLN A 285 28.00 -20.73 62.11
C GLN A 285 28.72 -21.27 60.86
N GLU A 286 29.65 -22.20 60.99
CA GLU A 286 30.34 -22.83 59.85
C GLU A 286 29.36 -23.45 58.85
N LYS A 287 28.38 -24.18 59.37
CA LYS A 287 27.29 -24.75 58.49
C LYS A 287 26.55 -23.69 57.72
N TYR A 288 26.21 -22.57 58.37
CA TYR A 288 25.43 -21.51 57.73
C TYR A 288 26.28 -20.63 56.80
N PHE A 289 27.56 -20.44 57.10
CA PHE A 289 28.52 -19.83 56.16
C PHE A 289 28.62 -20.66 54.87
N ASN A 290 28.69 -21.98 54.97
CA ASN A 290 28.69 -22.86 53.82
C ASN A 290 27.37 -22.72 52.98
N ILE A 291 26.21 -22.49 53.61
CA ILE A 291 24.98 -22.22 52.90
C ILE A 291 25.02 -20.84 52.21
N VAL A 292 25.56 -19.81 52.86
CA VAL A 292 25.76 -18.48 52.27
C VAL A 292 26.68 -18.54 51.05
N LEU A 293 27.82 -19.24 51.18
CA LEU A 293 28.74 -19.45 50.06
C LEU A 293 28.07 -20.17 48.90
N PHE A 294 27.32 -21.23 49.20
CA PHE A 294 26.57 -21.99 48.22
C PHE A 294 25.54 -21.13 47.44
N GLU A 295 24.76 -20.31 48.14
CA GLU A 295 23.79 -19.43 47.49
C GLU A 295 24.45 -18.30 46.68
N THR A 296 25.65 -17.86 47.12
CA THR A 296 26.46 -16.88 46.36
C THR A 296 26.99 -17.50 45.05
N ASP A 297 27.51 -18.73 45.09
CA ASP A 297 27.98 -19.46 43.91
C ASP A 297 26.80 -19.73 42.93
N ARG A 298 25.61 -20.02 43.46
CA ARG A 298 24.40 -20.19 42.69
C ARG A 298 24.02 -18.89 41.97
N LEU A 299 24.08 -17.73 42.63
CA LEU A 299 23.84 -16.42 42.03
C LEU A 299 24.84 -16.09 40.93
N LYS A 300 26.15 -16.38 41.20
CA LYS A 300 27.21 -16.22 40.20
C LYS A 300 26.91 -17.03 38.93
N LYS A 301 26.57 -18.32 39.08
CA LYS A 301 26.23 -19.20 37.97
C LYS A 301 24.99 -18.67 37.18
N LEU A 302 23.94 -18.23 37.88
CA LEU A 302 22.74 -17.68 37.26
C LEU A 302 23.08 -16.42 36.43
N THR A 303 23.95 -15.55 36.94
CA THR A 303 24.40 -14.35 36.24
C THR A 303 25.18 -14.69 34.96
N GLU A 304 26.10 -15.66 35.03
CA GLU A 304 26.90 -16.14 33.88
C GLU A 304 26.01 -16.77 32.80
N GLU A 305 25.03 -17.57 33.19
CA GLU A 305 24.04 -18.17 32.30
C GLU A 305 23.15 -17.11 31.59
N LEU A 306 22.72 -16.07 32.32
CA LEU A 306 21.95 -14.94 31.76
C LEU A 306 22.78 -14.10 30.78
N LEU A 307 24.05 -13.82 31.12
CA LEU A 307 24.95 -13.11 30.20
C LEU A 307 25.18 -13.90 28.92
N THR A 308 25.35 -15.22 29.05
CA THR A 308 25.49 -16.12 27.90
C THR A 308 24.24 -16.05 26.99
N LEU A 309 23.03 -16.16 27.54
CA LEU A 309 21.79 -16.07 26.77
C LEU A 309 21.61 -14.71 26.11
N ASN A 310 21.99 -13.63 26.78
CA ASN A 310 21.86 -12.28 26.22
C ASN A 310 22.86 -12.01 25.08
N SER A 311 24.03 -12.63 25.12
CA SER A 311 25.03 -12.48 24.05
C SER A 311 24.60 -13.09 22.72
N PHE A 312 23.71 -14.09 22.72
CA PHE A 312 23.15 -14.68 21.49
C PHE A 312 21.94 -13.90 20.94
N GLY A 313 21.24 -13.11 21.77
CA GLY A 313 20.06 -12.31 21.36
C GLY A 313 20.38 -11.06 20.53
N SER A 314 21.58 -10.50 20.66
CA SER A 314 22.02 -9.33 19.89
C SER A 314 22.99 -9.73 18.79
N LYS A 315 22.51 -9.84 17.55
CA LYS A 315 23.30 -10.10 16.32
C LYS A 315 24.36 -11.19 16.54
N ARG A 316 24.03 -12.47 16.21
CA ARG A 316 24.92 -13.63 16.10
C ARG A 316 26.26 -13.35 16.76
N GLY A 317 26.41 -13.62 18.09
CA GLY A 317 27.68 -13.45 18.79
C GLY A 317 28.73 -14.10 17.91
N MET A 318 29.81 -13.39 17.58
CA MET A 318 30.86 -13.92 16.71
C MET A 318 31.40 -15.19 17.38
N LEU A 319 31.02 -16.36 16.83
CA LEU A 319 31.58 -17.64 17.24
C LEU A 319 33.04 -17.68 16.79
N ASP A 320 33.93 -18.14 17.65
CA ASP A 320 35.33 -18.42 17.31
C ASP A 320 35.43 -19.83 16.71
N ILE A 321 35.07 -19.96 15.45
CA ILE A 321 35.06 -21.25 14.77
C ILE A 321 36.49 -21.72 14.52
N THR A 322 36.86 -22.80 15.17
CA THR A 322 38.16 -23.45 15.04
C THR A 322 37.99 -24.92 14.72
N THR A 323 39.07 -25.55 14.22
CA THR A 323 39.11 -27.01 14.04
C THR A 323 39.75 -27.65 15.26
N PHE A 324 39.06 -28.57 15.90
CA PHE A 324 39.52 -29.29 17.08
C PHE A 324 39.00 -30.73 17.12
N ASP A 325 39.61 -31.58 17.93
CA ASP A 325 39.18 -32.95 18.19
C ASP A 325 38.07 -32.98 19.25
N ILE A 326 36.83 -33.30 18.86
CA ILE A 326 35.66 -33.35 19.76
C ILE A 326 35.81 -34.46 20.80
N ASN A 327 36.46 -35.59 20.46
CA ASN A 327 36.70 -36.69 21.40
C ASN A 327 37.60 -36.25 22.57
N ALA A 328 38.59 -35.39 22.31
CA ALA A 328 39.43 -34.83 23.35
C ALA A 328 38.62 -33.88 24.27
N VAL A 329 37.73 -33.04 23.71
CA VAL A 329 36.86 -32.15 24.49
C VAL A 329 35.88 -32.96 25.36
N ILE A 330 35.31 -34.02 24.83
CA ILE A 330 34.40 -34.94 25.57
C ILE A 330 35.17 -35.56 26.74
N LYS A 331 36.37 -36.15 26.51
CA LYS A 331 37.20 -36.75 27.56
C LYS A 331 37.51 -35.77 28.70
N ASN A 332 37.96 -34.56 28.35
CA ASN A 332 38.30 -33.53 29.34
C ASN A 332 37.08 -33.07 30.13
N THR A 333 35.91 -32.93 29.46
CA THR A 333 34.67 -32.54 30.13
C THR A 333 34.15 -33.64 31.04
N ALA A 334 34.18 -34.90 30.64
CA ALA A 334 33.76 -36.04 31.43
C ALA A 334 34.66 -36.19 32.70
N ALA A 335 36.00 -36.02 32.56
CA ALA A 335 36.92 -36.06 33.66
C ALA A 335 36.61 -35.05 34.77
N ALA A 336 36.11 -33.86 34.42
CA ALA A 336 35.71 -32.83 35.39
C ALA A 336 34.56 -33.29 36.33
N PHE A 337 33.83 -34.32 35.98
CA PHE A 337 32.71 -34.87 36.76
C PHE A 337 33.09 -36.12 37.59
N GLU A 338 34.30 -36.60 37.52
CA GLU A 338 34.75 -37.85 38.17
C GLU A 338 34.36 -37.90 39.66
N GLY A 339 34.62 -36.84 40.44
CA GLY A 339 34.27 -36.76 41.85
C GLY A 339 32.76 -36.95 42.11
N ARG A 340 31.93 -36.26 41.33
CA ARG A 340 30.46 -36.35 41.44
C ARG A 340 29.91 -37.71 41.01
N CYS A 341 30.52 -38.30 40.02
CA CYS A 341 30.18 -39.64 39.55
C CYS A 341 30.54 -40.69 40.62
N THR A 342 31.68 -40.57 41.25
CA THR A 342 32.11 -41.47 42.32
C THR A 342 31.16 -41.41 43.53
N GLU A 343 30.73 -40.24 43.96
CA GLU A 343 29.75 -40.06 45.05
C GLU A 343 28.44 -40.78 44.82
N ARG A 344 27.98 -40.85 43.55
CA ARG A 344 26.70 -41.46 43.17
C ARG A 344 26.88 -42.84 42.53
N LYS A 345 28.11 -43.36 42.44
CA LYS A 345 28.47 -44.61 41.76
C LYS A 345 27.99 -44.66 40.32
N ILE A 346 28.04 -43.53 39.61
CA ILE A 346 27.70 -43.43 38.18
C ILE A 346 29.00 -43.61 37.41
N SER A 347 28.97 -44.36 36.30
CA SER A 347 30.08 -44.44 35.35
C SER A 347 29.76 -43.70 34.08
N ILE A 348 30.73 -43.04 33.45
CA ILE A 348 30.61 -42.41 32.13
C ILE A 348 31.37 -43.29 31.15
N GLU A 349 30.64 -43.89 30.21
CA GLU A 349 31.22 -44.68 29.13
C GLU A 349 31.35 -43.81 27.87
N LEU A 350 32.57 -43.81 27.27
CA LEU A 350 32.90 -43.04 26.09
C LEU A 350 33.01 -43.98 24.88
N LEU A 351 32.09 -43.83 23.94
CA LEU A 351 31.97 -44.69 22.74
C LEU A 351 32.32 -43.86 21.50
N PHE A 352 33.56 -44.00 21.02
CA PHE A 352 34.07 -43.23 19.89
C PHE A 352 34.21 -44.15 18.65
N GLU A 353 33.62 -43.73 17.54
CA GLU A 353 33.76 -44.45 16.25
C GLU A 353 35.20 -44.39 15.72
N SER A 354 35.94 -43.30 16.02
CA SER A 354 37.33 -43.13 15.60
C SER A 354 38.19 -42.61 16.76
N TRP A 355 39.52 -42.81 16.69
CA TRP A 355 40.47 -42.36 17.71
C TRP A 355 40.46 -40.82 17.88
N GLN A 356 40.37 -40.10 16.76
CA GLN A 356 40.24 -38.62 16.70
C GLN A 356 39.09 -38.29 15.79
N GLN A 357 38.30 -37.25 16.17
CA GLN A 357 37.17 -36.80 15.39
C GLN A 357 37.22 -35.25 15.26
N PRO A 358 37.87 -34.73 14.19
CA PRO A 358 37.95 -33.29 13.96
C PRO A 358 36.59 -32.71 13.54
N VAL A 359 36.24 -31.56 14.17
CA VAL A 359 35.03 -30.79 13.90
C VAL A 359 35.36 -29.31 13.76
N LYS A 360 34.50 -28.55 13.04
CA LYS A 360 34.58 -27.10 12.92
C LYS A 360 33.50 -26.45 13.78
N ALA A 361 33.88 -25.86 14.91
CA ALA A 361 32.98 -25.22 15.86
C ALA A 361 33.72 -24.27 16.79
N ASP A 362 32.99 -23.54 17.62
CA ASP A 362 33.58 -22.83 18.78
C ASP A 362 33.79 -23.82 19.93
N MET A 363 35.06 -24.15 20.17
CA MET A 363 35.46 -25.16 21.16
C MET A 363 34.90 -24.83 22.55
N GLY A 364 34.98 -23.57 22.99
CA GLY A 364 34.52 -23.17 24.32
C GLY A 364 33.00 -23.29 24.48
N LYS A 365 32.27 -22.96 23.43
CA LYS A 365 30.79 -23.09 23.39
C LYS A 365 30.37 -24.55 23.35
N ILE A 366 31.03 -25.38 22.56
CA ILE A 366 30.74 -26.83 22.51
C ILE A 366 31.10 -27.50 23.84
N GLN A 367 32.18 -27.09 24.50
CA GLN A 367 32.48 -27.57 25.83
C GLN A 367 31.38 -27.21 26.84
N GLN A 368 30.78 -26.01 26.73
CA GLN A 368 29.63 -25.58 27.54
C GLN A 368 28.38 -26.43 27.26
N VAL A 369 28.12 -26.81 25.99
CA VAL A 369 27.07 -27.76 25.61
C VAL A 369 27.25 -29.09 26.31
N LEU A 370 28.43 -29.68 26.15
CA LEU A 370 28.78 -30.99 26.78
C LEU A 370 28.63 -30.93 28.29
N TYR A 371 29.15 -29.87 28.92
CA TYR A 371 29.04 -29.68 30.36
C TYR A 371 27.59 -29.69 30.83
N ASN A 372 26.69 -28.91 30.15
CA ASN A 372 25.29 -28.83 30.50
C ASN A 372 24.55 -30.18 30.29
N LEU A 373 24.85 -30.90 29.21
CA LEU A 373 24.23 -32.19 28.94
C LEU A 373 24.68 -33.27 29.92
N ILE A 374 25.99 -33.36 30.21
CA ILE A 374 26.56 -34.34 31.16
C ILE A 374 26.11 -34.00 32.60
N ASP A 375 26.09 -32.71 33.02
CA ASP A 375 25.55 -32.27 34.29
C ASP A 375 24.10 -32.70 34.49
N ASN A 376 23.26 -32.52 33.46
CA ASN A 376 21.87 -32.97 33.47
C ASN A 376 21.79 -34.51 33.56
N ALA A 377 22.57 -35.24 32.77
CA ALA A 377 22.61 -36.69 32.80
C ALA A 377 22.95 -37.20 34.21
N ILE A 378 23.98 -36.66 34.85
CA ILE A 378 24.36 -37.01 36.22
C ILE A 378 23.25 -36.69 37.22
N LYS A 379 22.59 -35.55 37.12
CA LYS A 379 21.54 -35.11 38.04
C LYS A 379 20.33 -36.02 38.02
N PHE A 380 19.89 -36.42 36.83
CA PHE A 380 18.63 -37.14 36.62
C PHE A 380 18.80 -38.66 36.53
N SER A 381 20.02 -39.18 36.36
CA SER A 381 20.33 -40.57 36.40
C SER A 381 20.01 -41.19 37.79
N ASN A 382 19.76 -42.47 37.78
CA ASN A 382 19.68 -43.25 39.01
C ASN A 382 21.11 -43.54 39.57
N ASP A 383 21.22 -43.77 40.87
CA ASP A 383 22.49 -44.20 41.44
C ASP A 383 22.89 -45.59 40.91
N ASN A 384 24.19 -45.88 40.78
CA ASN A 384 24.76 -47.09 40.18
C ASN A 384 24.37 -47.30 38.72
N SER A 385 24.21 -46.23 37.93
CA SER A 385 23.85 -46.24 36.51
C SER A 385 25.04 -45.87 35.63
N VAL A 386 24.85 -46.03 34.30
CA VAL A 386 25.83 -45.66 33.30
C VAL A 386 25.31 -44.48 32.47
N ILE A 387 26.18 -43.54 32.17
CA ILE A 387 25.93 -42.46 31.18
C ILE A 387 26.80 -42.78 29.98
N GLU A 388 26.17 -42.92 28.81
CA GLU A 388 26.84 -43.20 27.54
C GLU A 388 27.08 -41.87 26.81
N VAL A 389 28.32 -41.59 26.35
CA VAL A 389 28.61 -40.45 25.46
C VAL A 389 29.25 -41.04 24.21
N GLU A 390 28.50 -40.88 23.10
CA GLU A 390 28.86 -41.50 21.81
C GLU A 390 29.15 -40.45 20.75
N THR A 391 30.16 -40.70 19.89
CA THR A 391 30.36 -39.93 18.65
C THR A 391 30.24 -40.84 17.43
N THR A 392 29.37 -40.45 16.48
CA THR A 392 29.17 -41.15 15.22
C THR A 392 29.28 -40.18 14.04
N VAL A 393 29.77 -40.68 12.90
CA VAL A 393 29.91 -39.88 11.69
C VAL A 393 28.87 -40.34 10.66
N LYS A 394 28.02 -39.41 10.21
CA LYS A 394 27.05 -39.67 9.14
C LYS A 394 27.12 -38.54 8.12
N HIS A 395 27.43 -38.88 6.89
CA HIS A 395 27.69 -37.91 5.83
C HIS A 395 28.81 -36.94 6.23
N GLU A 396 28.65 -35.64 6.03
CA GLU A 396 29.63 -34.60 6.38
C GLU A 396 29.44 -34.04 7.82
N LYS A 397 28.77 -34.78 8.70
CA LYS A 397 28.46 -34.34 10.07
C LYS A 397 28.89 -35.36 11.12
N VAL A 398 29.33 -34.85 12.25
CA VAL A 398 29.61 -35.60 13.47
C VAL A 398 28.41 -35.45 14.40
N PHE A 399 27.85 -36.54 14.84
CA PHE A 399 26.77 -36.57 15.84
C PHE A 399 27.36 -36.92 17.19
N VAL A 400 27.02 -36.12 18.19
CA VAL A 400 27.39 -36.38 19.58
C VAL A 400 26.12 -36.68 20.36
N SER A 401 26.05 -37.83 21.00
CA SER A 401 24.95 -38.28 21.84
C SER A 401 25.37 -38.36 23.30
N VAL A 402 24.51 -37.91 24.20
CA VAL A 402 24.64 -38.07 25.66
C VAL A 402 23.36 -38.74 26.15
N LYS A 403 23.50 -39.99 26.64
CA LYS A 403 22.37 -40.83 27.04
C LYS A 403 22.49 -41.19 28.51
N ASP A 404 21.40 -40.98 29.25
CA ASP A 404 21.26 -41.37 30.66
C ASP A 404 20.19 -42.44 30.84
N HIS A 405 20.28 -43.16 31.96
CA HIS A 405 19.33 -44.18 32.40
C HIS A 405 18.63 -43.70 33.70
N GLY A 406 17.95 -42.54 33.57
CA GLY A 406 17.37 -41.84 34.68
C GLY A 406 15.84 -41.78 34.66
N ALA A 407 15.31 -40.72 35.22
CA ALA A 407 13.89 -40.49 35.35
C ALA A 407 13.13 -40.30 33.99
N GLY A 408 13.85 -39.96 32.92
CA GLY A 408 13.27 -39.60 31.63
C GLY A 408 12.44 -38.31 31.68
N ILE A 409 11.86 -37.96 30.53
CA ILE A 409 11.10 -36.73 30.33
C ILE A 409 9.71 -37.07 29.81
N PRO A 410 8.62 -36.64 30.48
CA PRO A 410 7.26 -36.81 29.99
C PRO A 410 7.07 -36.24 28.60
N LYS A 411 6.28 -36.91 27.74
CA LYS A 411 6.09 -36.56 26.33
C LYS A 411 5.64 -35.10 26.11
N GLU A 412 4.76 -34.62 26.94
CA GLU A 412 4.22 -33.24 26.92
C GLU A 412 5.27 -32.17 27.30
N SER A 413 6.31 -32.59 28.04
CA SER A 413 7.42 -31.71 28.46
C SER A 413 8.54 -31.65 27.42
N GLN A 414 8.71 -32.65 26.56
CA GLN A 414 9.86 -32.74 25.62
C GLN A 414 9.97 -31.54 24.67
N LYS A 415 8.87 -30.90 24.31
CA LYS A 415 8.88 -29.63 23.54
C LYS A 415 9.24 -28.42 24.38
N LYS A 416 8.89 -28.44 25.67
CA LYS A 416 9.02 -27.30 26.58
C LYS A 416 10.38 -27.25 27.32
N ILE A 417 11.13 -28.35 27.39
CA ILE A 417 12.43 -28.38 28.06
C ILE A 417 13.46 -27.39 27.50
N TRP A 418 13.24 -26.90 26.30
CA TRP A 418 14.06 -25.92 25.62
C TRP A 418 13.72 -24.47 25.98
N GLU A 419 12.58 -24.27 26.67
CA GLU A 419 12.13 -22.95 27.13
C GLU A 419 12.96 -22.52 28.34
N ARG A 420 13.25 -21.25 28.44
CA ARG A 420 14.04 -20.67 29.56
C ARG A 420 13.24 -20.80 30.85
N PHE A 421 13.92 -21.23 31.95
CA PHE A 421 13.35 -21.47 33.28
C PHE A 421 12.33 -22.62 33.35
N TYR A 422 12.17 -23.40 32.29
CA TYR A 422 11.27 -24.55 32.34
C TYR A 422 11.87 -25.68 33.20
N LYS A 423 11.06 -26.23 34.08
CA LYS A 423 11.40 -27.39 34.93
C LYS A 423 10.18 -28.33 34.93
N THR A 424 10.43 -29.61 34.76
CA THR A 424 9.36 -30.65 34.93
C THR A 424 9.01 -30.79 36.41
N ASP A 425 7.82 -31.26 36.73
CA ASP A 425 7.40 -31.45 38.15
C ASP A 425 8.28 -32.50 38.87
N THR A 426 8.76 -33.50 38.16
CA THR A 426 9.73 -34.48 38.66
C THR A 426 11.09 -33.84 38.95
N SER A 427 11.49 -32.79 38.20
CA SER A 427 12.75 -32.06 38.46
C SER A 427 12.63 -31.07 39.59
N ARG A 428 11.44 -30.52 39.90
CA ARG A 428 11.22 -29.62 41.05
C ARG A 428 11.47 -30.30 42.39
N GLY A 429 11.26 -31.63 42.47
CA GLY A 429 11.52 -32.41 43.67
C GLY A 429 12.99 -32.81 43.84
N LYS A 430 13.69 -33.24 42.78
CA LYS A 430 15.07 -33.77 42.79
C LYS A 430 16.15 -32.70 42.61
N ASP A 431 15.89 -31.65 41.78
CA ASP A 431 16.85 -30.56 41.54
C ASP A 431 16.31 -29.20 41.99
N LYS A 432 16.34 -28.92 43.29
CA LYS A 432 16.10 -27.59 43.86
C LYS A 432 17.15 -26.54 43.41
N ARG A 433 18.23 -26.98 42.79
CA ARG A 433 19.45 -26.19 42.48
C ARG A 433 19.52 -25.76 41.01
N GLY A 434 18.80 -26.40 40.09
CA GLY A 434 18.82 -26.08 38.68
C GLY A 434 18.17 -24.73 38.36
N THR A 435 18.76 -23.97 37.47
CA THR A 435 18.27 -22.67 37.00
C THR A 435 17.17 -22.80 35.94
N GLY A 436 17.10 -23.96 35.24
CA GLY A 436 16.23 -24.15 34.09
C GLY A 436 16.73 -23.43 32.85
N LEU A 437 17.97 -22.94 32.83
CA LEU A 437 18.58 -22.24 31.70
C LEU A 437 19.49 -23.13 30.87
N GLY A 438 20.05 -24.22 31.46
CA GLY A 438 21.09 -25.03 30.83
C GLY A 438 20.70 -25.60 29.46
N LEU A 439 19.50 -26.19 29.29
CA LEU A 439 19.04 -26.72 28.01
C LEU A 439 18.68 -25.61 26.99
N ALA A 440 18.17 -24.46 27.45
CA ALA A 440 17.97 -23.30 26.60
C ALA A 440 19.31 -22.79 26.03
N ILE A 441 20.37 -22.72 26.87
CA ILE A 441 21.75 -22.36 26.45
C ILE A 441 22.28 -23.36 25.43
N VAL A 442 22.07 -24.66 25.65
CA VAL A 442 22.48 -25.71 24.71
C VAL A 442 21.84 -25.50 23.36
N LYS A 443 20.53 -25.27 23.32
CA LYS A 443 19.78 -25.02 22.07
C LYS A 443 20.31 -23.77 21.36
N GLU A 444 20.46 -22.65 22.04
CA GLU A 444 20.98 -21.39 21.49
C GLU A 444 22.39 -21.56 20.89
N ILE A 445 23.30 -22.26 21.60
CA ILE A 445 24.67 -22.53 21.11
C ILE A 445 24.62 -23.37 19.83
N ILE A 446 23.86 -24.45 19.80
CA ILE A 446 23.79 -25.34 18.63
C ILE A 446 23.11 -24.63 17.44
N GLN A 447 22.06 -23.85 17.68
CA GLN A 447 21.44 -23.05 16.65
C GLN A 447 22.34 -21.92 16.10
N ALA A 448 23.18 -21.33 16.97
CA ALA A 448 24.18 -20.34 16.54
C ALA A 448 25.22 -20.94 15.59
N HIS A 449 25.52 -22.24 15.75
CA HIS A 449 26.39 -23.01 14.84
C HIS A 449 25.65 -23.48 13.56
N GLU A 450 24.38 -23.11 13.36
CA GLU A 450 23.50 -23.54 12.26
C GLU A 450 23.27 -25.07 12.25
N GLU A 451 23.36 -25.69 13.43
CA GLU A 451 23.24 -27.12 13.64
C GLU A 451 21.97 -27.46 14.46
N HIS A 452 21.72 -28.76 14.64
CA HIS A 452 20.50 -29.25 15.28
C HIS A 452 20.79 -30.05 16.53
N ILE A 453 19.89 -29.93 17.50
CA ILE A 453 19.86 -30.79 18.69
C ILE A 453 18.49 -31.45 18.78
N ASN A 454 18.44 -32.72 19.14
CA ASN A 454 17.24 -33.50 19.35
C ASN A 454 17.26 -34.20 20.70
N VAL A 455 16.08 -34.63 21.17
CA VAL A 455 15.89 -35.39 22.39
C VAL A 455 15.01 -36.61 22.14
N ILE A 456 15.43 -37.76 22.61
CA ILE A 456 14.63 -38.97 22.66
C ILE A 456 14.57 -39.37 24.13
N SER A 457 13.37 -39.47 24.71
CA SER A 457 13.21 -39.78 26.09
C SER A 457 11.94 -40.58 26.35
N THR A 458 12.04 -41.51 27.28
CA THR A 458 10.92 -42.29 27.82
C THR A 458 10.93 -42.16 29.34
N GLU A 459 9.80 -41.75 29.91
CA GLU A 459 9.63 -41.58 31.35
C GLU A 459 9.90 -42.89 32.07
N GLY A 460 10.75 -42.85 33.13
CA GLY A 460 11.17 -44.00 33.88
C GLY A 460 12.28 -44.87 33.25
N VAL A 461 12.70 -44.56 32.01
CA VAL A 461 13.74 -45.33 31.29
C VAL A 461 15.04 -44.52 31.14
N GLY A 462 14.95 -43.25 30.69
CA GLY A 462 16.10 -42.39 30.49
C GLY A 462 15.91 -41.37 29.37
N THR A 463 16.95 -40.60 29.10
CA THR A 463 16.97 -39.53 28.10
C THR A 463 18.25 -39.60 27.26
N GLU A 464 18.13 -39.40 25.96
CA GLU A 464 19.22 -39.22 25.01
C GLU A 464 19.11 -37.87 24.32
N PHE A 465 20.15 -37.04 24.48
CA PHE A 465 20.31 -35.79 23.74
C PHE A 465 21.34 -35.99 22.63
N THR A 466 20.98 -35.70 21.39
CA THR A 466 21.90 -35.83 20.25
C THR A 466 22.01 -34.50 19.51
N PHE A 467 23.23 -34.01 19.30
CA PHE A 467 23.48 -32.81 18.50
C PHE A 467 24.47 -33.08 17.37
N SER A 468 24.40 -32.27 16.31
CA SER A 468 25.30 -32.37 15.16
C SER A 468 26.35 -31.26 15.17
N LEU A 469 27.51 -31.55 14.56
CA LEU A 469 28.59 -30.59 14.27
C LEU A 469 29.11 -30.82 12.85
N PRO A 470 29.60 -29.80 12.14
CA PRO A 470 30.28 -29.97 10.87
C PRO A 470 31.58 -30.73 11.03
N LYS A 471 31.83 -31.74 10.23
CA LYS A 471 33.12 -32.43 10.15
C LYS A 471 34.16 -31.50 9.55
N ALA A 472 35.38 -31.51 10.07
CA ALA A 472 36.49 -30.71 9.59
C ALA A 472 37.25 -31.36 8.45
#